data_35c444887b0e8fccab21adf7ecf87068
#
_entry.id   35c444887b0e8fccab21adf7ecf87068
#
_cell.length_a   1.000
_cell.length_b   1.000
_cell.length_c   1.000
_cell.angle_alpha   90.00
_cell.angle_beta   90.00
_cell.angle_gamma   90.00
#
_symmetry.space_group_name_H-M   'P 1'
#
loop_
_entity.id
_entity.type
_entity.pdbx_description
1 polymer ?
#
loop_
_entity_poly.entity_id
_entity_poly.type
_entity_poly.pdbx_seq_one_letter_code
_entity_poly.pdbx_strand_id
1 'polypeptide(L)'
;VTRYPETYNPILEYWAAIQSGRETVSLKVQKTYRHVVAQLENADSEFYYSPRRANHVLEFFENYCHHSKGKAGGQLVKLELWEKALLATVFGFIDIEGNRQYREAILIVGKKNGKSLLASGVGLYLQLADGEAGPEVYAVATKRDQAKIIWQEAKRMVQKSPALRKRTRCLVGEVDSDYNDGVFKPLSSDSDTLDGLNIHGAMMDELHQWKNGRPLYDIVADGDQARAQPLRFITSTAGTIREDIYDEKYEEAERIINGYEDPDGYHDPRRIAFIYELDKRSEWNDPSCWKKANPGLGTIKSYTALKERVERAEKNPGLVRNLVCKDFNIRETSSEAWLNFEQLDNRDTFQLDRENRRLIWQHYMADGKTQERVLSYPRYGIGGADLSKTTDLTAAKVLFQVPELPEILFVLQMYWLPQDLLEKRVTEDKIPYDKWHERGLLRLSEGNKIRYEDVKAWFIEVQEDLDIFIPFIGYDAWSASYWVDSMADYFGKEAMIAVHQGVKTLSEPMKRCGNDLESKRIIYNNHPIDKWNLANTAYDEDKNGNIQPHKTSKSTRRIDGTAALLDAYTIYDQKQAEYTSML
;
A
#
# COMPACT_ATOMS: atom_id res chain seq x y z
N VAL A 1 -5.73 -15.70 38.11
CA VAL A 1 -4.80 -14.67 37.58
C VAL A 1 -3.72 -15.40 36.80
N THR A 2 -3.66 -15.17 35.50
CA THR A 2 -2.60 -15.70 34.62
C THR A 2 -1.30 -15.01 34.96
N ARG A 3 -0.22 -15.78 35.13
CA ARG A 3 1.15 -15.27 35.27
C ARG A 3 2.09 -16.15 34.45
N TYR A 4 3.01 -15.50 33.75
CA TYR A 4 4.01 -16.18 32.96
C TYR A 4 5.37 -16.16 33.68
N PRO A 5 6.11 -17.28 33.72
CA PRO A 5 7.45 -17.30 34.26
C PRO A 5 8.40 -16.46 33.37
N GLU A 6 9.47 -15.94 33.95
CA GLU A 6 10.47 -15.20 33.15
C GLU A 6 11.15 -16.02 32.05
N THR A 7 11.10 -17.34 32.18
CA THR A 7 11.59 -18.27 31.14
C THR A 7 10.63 -18.43 29.95
N TYR A 8 9.40 -17.90 30.06
CA TYR A 8 8.43 -18.00 28.98
C TYR A 8 8.78 -17.01 27.85
N ASN A 9 8.93 -17.53 26.63
CA ASN A 9 9.18 -16.74 25.44
C ASN A 9 8.28 -17.20 24.29
N PRO A 10 7.14 -16.54 24.05
CA PRO A 10 6.22 -16.92 23.00
C PRO A 10 6.77 -16.69 21.59
N ILE A 11 7.80 -15.85 21.42
CA ILE A 11 8.47 -15.64 20.12
C ILE A 11 9.18 -16.96 19.71
N LEU A 12 9.95 -17.54 20.63
CA LEU A 12 10.65 -18.80 20.38
C LEU A 12 9.67 -19.96 20.19
N GLU A 13 8.59 -19.99 20.98
CA GLU A 13 7.55 -21.02 20.85
C GLU A 13 6.86 -20.94 19.48
N TYR A 14 6.52 -19.73 19.02
CA TYR A 14 5.89 -19.53 17.72
C TYR A 14 6.84 -19.84 16.57
N TRP A 15 8.11 -19.42 16.68
CA TRP A 15 9.13 -19.76 15.70
C TRP A 15 9.36 -21.27 15.58
N ALA A 16 9.43 -21.99 16.69
CA ALA A 16 9.54 -23.44 16.69
C ALA A 16 8.29 -24.10 16.03
N ALA A 17 7.10 -23.53 16.24
CA ALA A 17 5.88 -24.00 15.60
C ALA A 17 5.90 -23.78 14.08
N ILE A 18 6.43 -22.65 13.62
CA ILE A 18 6.62 -22.36 12.19
C ILE A 18 7.63 -23.33 11.57
N GLN A 19 8.81 -23.49 12.19
CA GLN A 19 9.86 -24.38 11.69
C GLN A 19 9.43 -25.85 11.61
N SER A 20 8.63 -26.30 12.56
CA SER A 20 8.09 -27.69 12.57
C SER A 20 6.91 -27.88 11.63
N GLY A 21 6.40 -26.85 10.96
CA GLY A 21 5.21 -26.90 10.12
C GLY A 21 3.88 -27.03 10.90
N ARG A 22 3.91 -26.92 12.23
CA ARG A 22 2.70 -26.90 13.07
C ARG A 22 1.88 -25.63 12.84
N GLU A 23 2.55 -24.51 12.56
CA GLU A 23 1.94 -23.25 12.11
C GLU A 23 2.37 -22.93 10.67
N THR A 24 1.36 -22.72 9.81
CA THR A 24 1.58 -22.30 8.41
C THR A 24 1.44 -20.78 8.32
N VAL A 25 2.49 -20.10 7.90
CA VAL A 25 2.54 -18.64 7.78
C VAL A 25 3.09 -18.22 6.42
N SER A 26 2.88 -16.94 6.02
CA SER A 26 3.45 -16.38 4.81
C SER A 26 4.98 -16.29 4.88
N LEU A 27 5.62 -16.21 3.72
CA LEU A 27 7.08 -15.99 3.63
C LEU A 27 7.50 -14.70 4.35
N LYS A 28 6.68 -13.65 4.30
CA LYS A 28 6.93 -12.39 4.99
C LYS A 28 6.93 -12.55 6.51
N VAL A 29 5.97 -13.27 7.06
CA VAL A 29 5.94 -13.57 8.51
C VAL A 29 7.13 -14.44 8.91
N GLN A 30 7.54 -15.41 8.09
CA GLN A 30 8.75 -16.20 8.34
C GLN A 30 10.01 -15.32 8.40
N LYS A 31 10.17 -14.39 7.45
CA LYS A 31 11.29 -13.44 7.44
C LYS A 31 11.30 -12.55 8.69
N THR A 32 10.12 -12.02 9.07
CA THR A 32 9.99 -11.19 10.28
C THR A 32 10.42 -11.97 11.53
N TYR A 33 9.90 -13.18 11.76
CA TYR A 33 10.25 -13.94 12.97
C TYR A 33 11.67 -14.50 12.94
N ARG A 34 12.24 -14.82 11.78
CA ARG A 34 13.67 -15.14 11.65
C ARG A 34 14.54 -13.97 12.12
N HIS A 35 14.23 -12.76 11.67
CA HIS A 35 14.92 -11.55 12.11
C HIS A 35 14.77 -11.31 13.62
N VAL A 36 13.55 -11.41 14.16
CA VAL A 36 13.28 -11.21 15.59
C VAL A 36 14.02 -12.22 16.44
N VAL A 37 14.09 -13.50 16.03
CA VAL A 37 14.85 -14.53 16.73
C VAL A 37 16.35 -14.27 16.65
N ALA A 38 16.87 -13.87 15.50
CA ALA A 38 18.27 -13.47 15.38
C ALA A 38 18.61 -12.28 16.30
N GLN A 39 17.68 -11.34 16.46
CA GLN A 39 17.86 -10.22 17.41
C GLN A 39 17.88 -10.70 18.88
N LEU A 40 17.11 -11.72 19.26
CA LEU A 40 17.16 -12.32 20.61
C LEU A 40 18.54 -12.87 20.95
N GLU A 41 19.28 -13.34 19.96
CA GLU A 41 20.60 -13.96 20.11
C GLU A 41 21.74 -12.95 19.95
N ASN A 42 21.46 -11.73 19.50
CA ASN A 42 22.46 -10.69 19.25
C ASN A 42 22.82 -9.91 20.53
N ALA A 43 23.93 -10.27 21.15
CA ALA A 43 24.42 -9.60 22.37
C ALA A 43 24.90 -8.15 22.14
N ASP A 44 25.23 -7.77 20.89
CA ASP A 44 25.72 -6.44 20.52
C ASP A 44 24.58 -5.48 20.10
N SER A 45 23.32 -5.93 20.21
CA SER A 45 22.16 -5.10 19.87
C SER A 45 21.97 -3.96 20.86
N GLU A 46 21.64 -2.76 20.34
CA GLU A 46 21.19 -1.61 21.14
C GLU A 46 19.91 -1.94 21.94
N PHE A 47 19.14 -2.92 21.46
CA PHE A 47 17.87 -3.35 22.07
C PHE A 47 17.97 -4.80 22.54
N TYR A 48 17.50 -5.05 23.75
CA TYR A 48 17.48 -6.39 24.34
C TYR A 48 16.05 -6.81 24.71
N TYR A 49 15.81 -8.10 24.72
CA TYR A 49 14.50 -8.65 25.08
C TYR A 49 14.34 -8.73 26.60
N SER A 50 13.26 -8.16 27.10
CA SER A 50 12.83 -8.22 28.50
C SER A 50 11.61 -9.13 28.65
N PRO A 51 11.76 -10.37 29.15
CA PRO A 51 10.62 -11.25 29.42
C PRO A 51 9.57 -10.61 30.33
N ARG A 52 10.01 -9.80 31.30
CA ARG A 52 9.12 -9.07 32.20
C ARG A 52 8.20 -8.11 31.44
N ARG A 53 8.75 -7.32 30.50
CA ARG A 53 7.95 -6.40 29.67
C ARG A 53 7.00 -7.17 28.74
N ALA A 54 7.48 -8.21 28.10
CA ALA A 54 6.68 -9.06 27.24
C ALA A 54 5.54 -9.75 28.01
N ASN A 55 5.84 -10.38 29.13
CA ASN A 55 4.83 -11.06 29.93
C ASN A 55 3.79 -10.09 30.52
N HIS A 56 4.20 -8.86 30.87
CA HIS A 56 3.29 -7.87 31.44
C HIS A 56 2.13 -7.51 30.49
N VAL A 57 2.38 -7.32 29.20
CA VAL A 57 1.30 -7.07 28.24
C VAL A 57 0.40 -8.29 28.05
N LEU A 58 0.96 -9.51 28.00
CA LEU A 58 0.18 -10.74 27.87
C LEU A 58 -0.74 -10.95 29.08
N GLU A 59 -0.19 -10.77 30.28
CA GLU A 59 -0.92 -10.86 31.55
C GLU A 59 -2.01 -9.79 31.66
N PHE A 60 -1.76 -8.59 31.16
CA PHE A 60 -2.77 -7.55 31.09
C PHE A 60 -3.98 -7.99 30.26
N PHE A 61 -3.74 -8.49 29.05
CA PHE A 61 -4.81 -8.99 28.20
C PHE A 61 -5.60 -10.13 28.85
N GLU A 62 -4.93 -11.16 29.34
CA GLU A 62 -5.58 -12.38 29.82
C GLU A 62 -6.19 -12.25 31.23
N ASN A 63 -5.83 -11.22 31.98
CA ASN A 63 -6.42 -10.98 33.30
C ASN A 63 -7.47 -9.85 33.31
N TYR A 64 -7.42 -8.92 32.36
CA TYR A 64 -8.27 -7.71 32.44
C TYR A 64 -9.12 -7.48 31.22
N CYS A 65 -8.71 -7.91 30.03
CA CYS A 65 -9.52 -7.73 28.82
C CYS A 65 -10.60 -8.81 28.67
N HIS A 66 -11.79 -8.37 28.29
CA HIS A 66 -12.93 -9.27 28.09
C HIS A 66 -13.48 -9.17 26.67
N HIS A 67 -13.93 -10.27 26.13
CA HIS A 67 -14.68 -10.24 24.88
C HIS A 67 -15.96 -9.43 25.05
N SER A 68 -16.23 -8.50 24.12
CA SER A 68 -17.43 -7.65 24.17
C SER A 68 -18.65 -8.30 23.55
N LYS A 69 -18.47 -9.21 22.58
CA LYS A 69 -19.53 -9.75 21.71
C LYS A 69 -19.35 -11.25 21.45
N GLY A 70 -20.39 -11.84 20.84
CA GLY A 70 -20.38 -13.23 20.38
C GLY A 70 -20.49 -14.24 21.51
N LYS A 71 -20.18 -15.52 21.22
CA LYS A 71 -20.29 -16.64 22.17
C LYS A 71 -19.36 -16.48 23.39
N ALA A 72 -18.23 -15.80 23.21
CA ALA A 72 -17.27 -15.53 24.28
C ALA A 72 -17.56 -14.23 25.04
N GLY A 73 -18.65 -13.53 24.71
CA GLY A 73 -19.00 -12.23 25.31
C GLY A 73 -19.01 -12.28 26.84
N GLY A 74 -18.20 -11.42 27.48
CA GLY A 74 -18.02 -11.37 28.94
C GLY A 74 -16.95 -12.30 29.50
N GLN A 75 -16.38 -13.22 28.71
CA GLN A 75 -15.26 -14.05 29.11
C GLN A 75 -13.93 -13.28 28.96
N LEU A 76 -12.93 -13.63 29.76
CA LEU A 76 -11.57 -13.12 29.61
C LEU A 76 -11.01 -13.50 28.24
N VAL A 77 -10.26 -12.58 27.65
CA VAL A 77 -9.52 -12.84 26.41
C VAL A 77 -8.43 -13.88 26.69
N LYS A 78 -8.33 -14.87 25.84
CA LYS A 78 -7.22 -15.81 25.78
C LYS A 78 -6.51 -15.57 24.46
N LEU A 79 -5.25 -15.15 24.56
CA LEU A 79 -4.45 -14.84 23.38
C LEU A 79 -4.01 -16.14 22.68
N GLU A 80 -4.12 -16.17 21.38
CA GLU A 80 -3.52 -17.18 20.52
C GLU A 80 -1.98 -17.05 20.51
N LEU A 81 -1.28 -18.11 20.16
CA LEU A 81 0.20 -18.09 20.16
C LEU A 81 0.78 -17.00 19.24
N TRP A 82 0.19 -16.81 18.07
CA TRP A 82 0.62 -15.74 17.14
C TRP A 82 0.38 -14.34 17.70
N GLU A 83 -0.70 -14.11 18.45
CA GLU A 83 -0.98 -12.84 19.13
C GLU A 83 0.02 -12.61 20.27
N LYS A 84 0.33 -13.66 21.06
CA LYS A 84 1.34 -13.60 22.11
C LYS A 84 2.72 -13.27 21.54
N ALA A 85 3.13 -13.93 20.46
CA ALA A 85 4.40 -13.69 19.81
C ALA A 85 4.49 -12.25 19.26
N LEU A 86 3.43 -11.74 18.64
CA LEU A 86 3.34 -10.37 18.14
C LEU A 86 3.47 -9.36 19.29
N LEU A 87 2.67 -9.49 20.34
CA LEU A 87 2.69 -8.57 21.48
C LEU A 87 4.04 -8.62 22.22
N ALA A 88 4.59 -9.82 22.42
CA ALA A 88 5.91 -9.99 23.02
C ALA A 88 7.02 -9.35 22.18
N THR A 89 6.91 -9.38 20.85
CA THR A 89 7.85 -8.69 19.97
C THR A 89 7.72 -7.18 20.13
N VAL A 90 6.51 -6.64 20.02
CA VAL A 90 6.29 -5.18 20.06
C VAL A 90 6.69 -4.57 21.40
N PHE A 91 6.39 -5.24 22.52
CA PHE A 91 6.57 -4.70 23.87
C PHE A 91 7.78 -5.24 24.63
N GLY A 92 8.36 -6.36 24.18
CA GLY A 92 9.43 -7.04 24.88
C GLY A 92 10.83 -6.50 24.59
N PHE A 93 11.07 -5.89 23.42
CA PHE A 93 12.37 -5.30 23.10
C PHE A 93 12.46 -3.86 23.63
N ILE A 94 13.51 -3.58 24.42
CA ILE A 94 13.75 -2.29 25.08
C ILE A 94 15.21 -1.88 24.98
N ASP A 95 15.46 -0.57 25.07
CA ASP A 95 16.81 0.00 25.19
C ASP A 95 17.31 -0.02 26.66
N ILE A 96 18.52 0.50 26.90
CA ILE A 96 19.15 0.54 28.22
C ILE A 96 18.35 1.39 29.21
N GLU A 97 17.56 2.35 28.75
CA GLU A 97 16.71 3.18 29.59
C GLU A 97 15.36 2.50 29.90
N GLY A 98 15.10 1.36 29.30
CA GLY A 98 13.86 0.61 29.45
C GLY A 98 12.72 1.07 28.51
N ASN A 99 13.02 1.93 27.53
CA ASN A 99 12.05 2.37 26.53
C ASN A 99 11.88 1.32 25.44
N ARG A 100 10.65 1.18 24.97
CA ARG A 100 10.28 0.26 23.88
C ARG A 100 11.07 0.57 22.59
N GLN A 101 11.59 -0.48 21.95
CA GLN A 101 12.26 -0.37 20.67
C GLN A 101 11.30 0.13 19.58
N TYR A 102 10.18 -0.55 19.41
CA TYR A 102 9.28 -0.29 18.29
C TYR A 102 8.33 0.86 18.59
N ARG A 103 8.37 1.90 17.73
CA ARG A 103 7.47 3.05 17.73
C ARG A 103 6.34 2.93 16.72
N GLU A 104 6.50 2.04 15.75
CA GLU A 104 5.45 1.71 14.79
C GLU A 104 5.40 0.19 14.58
N ALA A 105 4.22 -0.38 14.72
CA ALA A 105 3.96 -1.80 14.46
C ALA A 105 2.80 -1.92 13.46
N ILE A 106 3.03 -2.63 12.36
CA ILE A 106 2.05 -2.83 11.28
C ILE A 106 1.59 -4.28 11.29
N LEU A 107 0.28 -4.49 11.44
CA LEU A 107 -0.36 -5.80 11.36
C LEU A 107 -1.34 -5.85 10.19
N ILE A 108 -1.00 -6.60 9.15
CA ILE A 108 -1.90 -6.91 8.05
C ILE A 108 -2.31 -8.37 8.17
N VAL A 109 -3.59 -8.60 8.43
CA VAL A 109 -4.14 -9.95 8.64
C VAL A 109 -5.57 -10.03 8.10
N GLY A 110 -5.96 -11.17 7.57
CA GLY A 110 -7.26 -11.41 6.95
C GLY A 110 -8.45 -10.98 7.83
N LYS A 111 -9.56 -10.67 7.20
CA LYS A 111 -10.78 -10.24 7.90
C LYS A 111 -11.23 -11.29 8.93
N LYS A 112 -11.73 -10.83 10.09
CA LYS A 112 -12.25 -11.69 11.19
C LYS A 112 -11.17 -12.46 11.99
N ASN A 113 -9.92 -12.00 11.99
CA ASN A 113 -8.84 -12.54 12.84
C ASN A 113 -8.61 -11.70 14.12
N GLY A 114 -9.59 -10.98 14.64
CA GLY A 114 -9.49 -10.34 15.95
C GLY A 114 -8.79 -8.96 16.01
N LYS A 115 -8.42 -8.36 14.86
CA LYS A 115 -7.67 -7.08 14.79
C LYS A 115 -8.16 -5.99 15.76
N SER A 116 -9.45 -5.68 15.68
CA SER A 116 -10.02 -4.57 16.46
C SER A 116 -10.03 -4.86 17.97
N LEU A 117 -10.20 -6.11 18.37
CA LEU A 117 -10.07 -6.54 19.77
C LEU A 117 -8.63 -6.36 20.24
N LEU A 118 -7.66 -6.82 19.44
CA LEU A 118 -6.24 -6.69 19.74
C LEU A 118 -5.83 -5.22 19.86
N ALA A 119 -6.19 -4.38 18.88
CA ALA A 119 -5.91 -2.94 18.91
C ALA A 119 -6.57 -2.23 20.10
N SER A 120 -7.80 -2.63 20.48
CA SER A 120 -8.48 -2.06 21.66
C SER A 120 -7.77 -2.41 22.95
N GLY A 121 -7.30 -3.66 23.09
CA GLY A 121 -6.52 -4.11 24.26
C GLY A 121 -5.15 -3.43 24.34
N VAL A 122 -4.46 -3.24 23.19
CA VAL A 122 -3.21 -2.49 23.11
C VAL A 122 -3.44 -1.03 23.57
N GLY A 123 -4.51 -0.38 23.08
CA GLY A 123 -4.85 0.98 23.50
C GLY A 123 -5.10 1.11 25.00
N LEU A 124 -5.82 0.16 25.60
CA LEU A 124 -6.03 0.13 27.05
C LEU A 124 -4.73 -0.16 27.82
N TYR A 125 -3.86 -1.02 27.31
CA TYR A 125 -2.57 -1.28 27.90
C TYR A 125 -1.69 -0.02 27.92
N LEU A 126 -1.61 0.70 26.81
CA LEU A 126 -0.87 1.95 26.70
C LEU A 126 -1.43 3.04 27.63
N GLN A 127 -2.75 3.08 27.79
CA GLN A 127 -3.40 4.02 28.71
C GLN A 127 -3.13 3.70 30.18
N LEU A 128 -3.12 2.42 30.57
CA LEU A 128 -3.25 2.04 31.98
C LEU A 128 -2.04 1.33 32.57
N ALA A 129 -1.20 0.69 31.76
CA ALA A 129 -0.23 -0.28 32.24
C ALA A 129 1.18 -0.17 31.62
N ASP A 130 1.40 0.69 30.65
CA ASP A 130 2.71 0.87 29.98
C ASP A 130 3.69 1.72 30.81
N GLY A 131 3.24 2.32 31.92
CA GLY A 131 4.09 3.08 32.84
C GLY A 131 4.26 4.56 32.50
N GLU A 132 3.49 5.08 31.53
CA GLU A 132 3.52 6.48 31.12
C GLU A 132 2.64 7.34 32.05
N ALA A 133 3.06 8.58 32.32
CA ALA A 133 2.29 9.58 33.04
C ALA A 133 1.47 10.44 32.05
N GLY A 134 0.18 10.61 32.33
CA GLY A 134 -0.73 11.35 31.46
C GLY A 134 -0.74 10.85 30.02
N PRO A 135 -0.91 9.53 29.76
CA PRO A 135 -0.85 9.01 28.41
C PRO A 135 -2.08 9.41 27.61
N GLU A 136 -1.85 10.04 26.47
CA GLU A 136 -2.90 10.29 25.48
C GLU A 136 -2.92 9.16 24.47
N VAL A 137 -4.02 8.40 24.45
CA VAL A 137 -4.22 7.30 23.51
C VAL A 137 -5.40 7.61 22.60
N TYR A 138 -5.21 7.39 21.30
CA TYR A 138 -6.20 7.70 20.30
C TYR A 138 -6.55 6.48 19.43
N ALA A 139 -7.85 6.28 19.20
CA ALA A 139 -8.35 5.45 18.12
C ALA A 139 -8.51 6.34 16.88
N VAL A 140 -7.71 6.14 15.85
CA VAL A 140 -7.57 7.06 14.73
C VAL A 140 -8.19 6.49 13.46
N ALA A 141 -9.00 7.27 12.77
CA ALA A 141 -9.46 6.97 11.41
C ALA A 141 -9.89 8.26 10.70
N THR A 142 -9.89 8.25 9.35
CA THR A 142 -10.34 9.42 8.56
C THR A 142 -11.82 9.75 8.74
N LYS A 143 -12.64 8.79 9.21
CA LYS A 143 -14.06 9.00 9.54
C LYS A 143 -14.33 8.77 11.02
N ARG A 144 -15.07 9.67 11.64
CA ARG A 144 -15.40 9.63 13.08
C ARG A 144 -16.05 8.30 13.52
N ASP A 145 -16.97 7.78 12.74
CA ASP A 145 -17.66 6.53 13.10
C ASP A 145 -16.71 5.32 13.04
N GLN A 146 -15.71 5.35 12.17
CA GLN A 146 -14.70 4.32 12.07
C GLN A 146 -13.70 4.41 13.25
N ALA A 147 -13.26 5.61 13.62
CA ALA A 147 -12.43 5.83 14.81
C ALA A 147 -13.13 5.32 16.10
N LYS A 148 -14.44 5.46 16.18
CA LYS A 148 -15.21 4.96 17.32
C LYS A 148 -15.23 3.43 17.46
N ILE A 149 -14.93 2.66 16.42
CA ILE A 149 -15.04 1.19 16.47
C ILE A 149 -14.10 0.62 17.54
N ILE A 150 -12.80 0.95 17.47
CA ILE A 150 -11.80 0.52 18.45
C ILE A 150 -12.08 1.09 19.83
N TRP A 151 -12.36 2.40 19.90
CA TRP A 151 -12.64 3.05 21.16
C TRP A 151 -13.87 2.48 21.87
N GLN A 152 -14.97 2.20 21.14
CA GLN A 152 -16.16 1.57 21.72
C GLN A 152 -15.89 0.15 22.17
N GLU A 153 -15.05 -0.59 21.46
CA GLU A 153 -14.65 -1.95 21.87
C GLU A 153 -13.85 -1.88 23.18
N ALA A 154 -12.86 -0.96 23.29
CA ALA A 154 -12.13 -0.70 24.53
C ALA A 154 -13.05 -0.30 25.69
N LYS A 155 -14.00 0.61 25.44
CA LYS A 155 -15.01 1.01 26.41
C LYS A 155 -15.84 -0.18 26.92
N ARG A 156 -16.25 -1.08 26.03
CA ARG A 156 -16.96 -2.31 26.41
C ARG A 156 -16.09 -3.27 27.22
N MET A 157 -14.80 -3.40 26.88
CA MET A 157 -13.86 -4.18 27.68
C MET A 157 -13.77 -3.64 29.11
N VAL A 158 -13.62 -2.32 29.27
CA VAL A 158 -13.63 -1.67 30.59
C VAL A 158 -14.92 -1.96 31.33
N GLN A 159 -16.09 -1.78 30.68
CA GLN A 159 -17.40 -2.01 31.31
C GLN A 159 -17.60 -3.46 31.78
N LYS A 160 -16.97 -4.43 31.14
CA LYS A 160 -17.05 -5.85 31.49
C LYS A 160 -16.00 -6.29 32.52
N SER A 161 -14.94 -5.50 32.71
CA SER A 161 -13.84 -5.80 33.64
C SER A 161 -14.03 -5.09 34.99
N PRO A 162 -14.29 -5.80 36.08
CA PRO A 162 -14.40 -5.17 37.41
C PRO A 162 -13.11 -4.46 37.84
N ALA A 163 -11.96 -4.97 37.42
CA ALA A 163 -10.67 -4.39 37.75
C ALA A 163 -10.41 -3.08 37.02
N LEU A 164 -10.70 -3.03 35.71
CA LEU A 164 -10.51 -1.82 34.89
C LEU A 164 -11.51 -0.73 35.32
N ARG A 165 -12.77 -1.06 35.61
CA ARG A 165 -13.77 -0.09 36.10
C ARG A 165 -13.37 0.62 37.40
N LYS A 166 -12.52 0.03 38.22
CA LYS A 166 -12.01 0.66 39.44
C LYS A 166 -10.96 1.73 39.15
N ARG A 167 -10.38 1.75 37.97
CA ARG A 167 -9.26 2.60 37.56
C ARG A 167 -9.62 3.60 36.48
N THR A 168 -10.84 3.47 35.89
CA THR A 168 -11.25 4.27 34.73
C THR A 168 -12.71 4.72 34.83
N ARG A 169 -12.99 5.84 34.21
CA ARG A 169 -14.35 6.36 33.99
C ARG A 169 -14.69 6.33 32.50
N CYS A 170 -15.81 5.71 32.15
CA CYS A 170 -16.31 5.69 30.78
C CYS A 170 -17.22 6.89 30.55
N LEU A 171 -16.70 7.96 29.99
CA LEU A 171 -17.46 9.14 29.60
C LEU A 171 -18.10 8.98 28.22
N VAL A 172 -18.84 10.00 27.75
CA VAL A 172 -19.52 9.95 26.43
C VAL A 172 -18.51 9.89 25.29
N GLY A 173 -17.44 10.66 25.36
CA GLY A 173 -16.43 10.82 24.30
C GLY A 173 -15.09 10.16 24.58
N GLU A 174 -14.83 9.70 25.80
CA GLU A 174 -13.53 9.19 26.20
C GLU A 174 -13.62 8.13 27.30
N VAL A 175 -12.57 7.34 27.45
CA VAL A 175 -12.28 6.54 28.65
C VAL A 175 -11.16 7.26 29.38
N ASP A 176 -11.47 7.73 30.57
CA ASP A 176 -10.61 8.55 31.40
C ASP A 176 -10.06 7.74 32.57
N SER A 177 -8.86 8.03 33.05
CA SER A 177 -8.22 7.36 34.16
C SER A 177 -7.70 8.33 35.21
N ASP A 178 -8.32 8.34 36.39
CA ASP A 178 -7.86 9.12 37.56
C ASP A 178 -6.54 8.58 38.14
N TYR A 179 -6.14 7.39 37.75
CA TYR A 179 -4.95 6.72 38.28
C TYR A 179 -3.65 7.34 37.78
N ASN A 180 -3.58 7.76 36.53
CA ASN A 180 -2.39 8.30 35.89
C ASN A 180 -2.69 9.47 34.95
N ASP A 181 -3.85 10.09 35.07
CA ASP A 181 -4.35 11.18 34.21
C ASP A 181 -4.39 10.81 32.71
N GLY A 182 -4.55 9.51 32.42
CA GLY A 182 -4.54 8.98 31.05
C GLY A 182 -5.91 9.02 30.39
N VAL A 183 -5.94 9.30 29.08
CA VAL A 183 -7.17 9.33 28.29
C VAL A 183 -7.09 8.41 27.07
N PHE A 184 -8.24 7.79 26.73
CA PHE A 184 -8.41 7.07 25.47
C PHE A 184 -9.66 7.54 24.76
N LYS A 185 -9.49 8.14 23.57
CA LYS A 185 -10.60 8.76 22.81
C LYS A 185 -10.45 8.57 21.29
N PRO A 186 -11.56 8.68 20.52
CA PRO A 186 -11.51 8.65 19.07
C PRO A 186 -10.98 9.96 18.50
N LEU A 187 -10.17 9.87 17.41
CA LEU A 187 -9.64 10.99 16.64
C LEU A 187 -9.96 10.80 15.16
N SER A 188 -10.45 11.83 14.49
CA SER A 188 -10.75 11.78 13.06
C SER A 188 -10.28 13.05 12.36
N SER A 189 -10.21 13.03 11.02
CA SER A 189 -9.85 14.20 10.21
C SER A 189 -10.77 15.41 10.44
N ASP A 190 -12.00 15.18 10.89
CA ASP A 190 -12.99 16.23 11.17
C ASP A 190 -12.93 16.71 12.64
N SER A 191 -11.89 16.34 13.39
CA SER A 191 -11.76 16.76 14.80
C SER A 191 -11.26 18.20 14.89
N ASP A 192 -11.89 19.00 15.74
CA ASP A 192 -11.59 20.44 15.91
C ASP A 192 -10.21 20.71 16.57
N THR A 193 -9.54 19.67 17.07
CA THR A 193 -8.29 19.79 17.82
C THR A 193 -7.27 18.78 17.29
N LEU A 194 -6.71 19.04 16.12
CA LEU A 194 -5.63 18.24 15.55
C LEU A 194 -4.24 18.77 15.93
N ASP A 195 -4.15 20.02 16.34
CA ASP A 195 -2.90 20.64 16.77
C ASP A 195 -2.65 20.45 18.27
N GLY A 196 -1.38 20.32 18.67
CA GLY A 196 -0.96 20.23 20.05
C GLY A 196 -1.20 18.88 20.73
N LEU A 197 -1.37 17.80 19.97
CA LEU A 197 -1.49 16.44 20.50
C LEU A 197 -0.15 15.97 21.10
N ASN A 198 -0.22 15.26 22.23
CA ASN A 198 0.94 14.64 22.89
C ASN A 198 0.73 13.12 22.98
N ILE A 199 0.81 12.46 21.83
CA ILE A 199 0.35 11.10 21.62
C ILE A 199 1.31 10.08 22.22
N HIS A 200 0.82 9.26 23.14
CA HIS A 200 1.52 8.06 23.62
C HIS A 200 1.11 6.81 22.82
N GLY A 201 -0.14 6.73 22.39
CA GLY A 201 -0.63 5.62 21.60
C GLY A 201 -1.61 6.03 20.50
N ALA A 202 -1.37 5.56 19.27
CA ALA A 202 -2.29 5.74 18.15
C ALA A 202 -2.69 4.39 17.56
N MET A 203 -3.97 4.02 17.75
CA MET A 203 -4.56 2.79 17.20
C MET A 203 -5.19 3.13 15.85
N MET A 204 -4.52 2.81 14.75
CA MET A 204 -4.96 3.08 13.38
C MET A 204 -5.55 1.81 12.76
N ASP A 205 -6.88 1.75 12.60
CA ASP A 205 -7.54 0.56 12.07
C ASP A 205 -8.07 0.76 10.64
N GLU A 206 -8.11 -0.36 9.91
CA GLU A 206 -8.62 -0.43 8.53
C GLU A 206 -8.00 0.64 7.62
N LEU A 207 -6.67 0.81 7.69
CA LEU A 207 -5.92 1.84 6.96
C LEU A 207 -6.23 1.83 5.45
N HIS A 208 -6.53 0.65 4.88
CA HIS A 208 -6.95 0.51 3.48
C HIS A 208 -8.26 1.23 3.13
N GLN A 209 -9.06 1.64 4.13
CA GLN A 209 -10.30 2.41 3.92
C GLN A 209 -10.09 3.92 4.02
N TRP A 210 -8.93 4.36 4.51
CA TRP A 210 -8.61 5.78 4.60
C TRP A 210 -8.51 6.37 3.20
N LYS A 211 -9.12 7.55 3.00
CA LYS A 211 -9.09 8.28 1.75
C LYS A 211 -8.43 9.61 2.01
N ASN A 212 -7.40 9.93 1.24
CA ASN A 212 -6.52 11.06 1.50
C ASN A 212 -6.05 11.02 2.97
N GLY A 213 -5.54 9.85 3.38
CA GLY A 213 -5.22 9.57 4.77
C GLY A 213 -3.88 10.14 5.23
N ARG A 214 -3.03 10.56 4.29
CA ARG A 214 -1.68 11.02 4.58
C ARG A 214 -1.65 12.21 5.56
N PRO A 215 -2.45 13.28 5.40
CA PRO A 215 -2.41 14.41 6.34
C PRO A 215 -2.72 14.00 7.78
N LEU A 216 -3.72 13.14 8.00
CA LEU A 216 -4.03 12.64 9.34
C LEU A 216 -2.91 11.77 9.92
N TYR A 217 -2.27 10.93 9.08
CA TYR A 217 -1.14 10.13 9.52
C TYR A 217 0.04 11.02 9.93
N ASP A 218 0.36 12.06 9.16
CA ASP A 218 1.46 12.98 9.45
C ASP A 218 1.21 13.74 10.76
N ILE A 219 -0.01 14.23 11.01
CA ILE A 219 -0.39 14.87 12.29
C ILE A 219 -0.16 13.93 13.48
N VAL A 220 -0.52 12.66 13.35
CA VAL A 220 -0.30 11.67 14.41
C VAL A 220 1.20 11.39 14.61
N ALA A 221 1.95 11.31 13.51
CA ALA A 221 3.40 11.07 13.56
C ALA A 221 4.17 12.26 14.15
N ASP A 222 3.68 13.48 13.95
CA ASP A 222 4.24 14.68 14.57
C ASP A 222 3.84 14.78 16.07
N GLY A 223 2.62 14.40 16.39
CA GLY A 223 2.08 14.47 17.76
C GLY A 223 2.72 13.48 18.75
N ASP A 224 3.47 12.47 18.29
CA ASP A 224 4.10 11.49 19.15
C ASP A 224 5.60 11.80 19.48
N GLN A 225 6.17 12.81 18.86
CA GLN A 225 7.62 13.12 18.95
C GLN A 225 8.09 13.50 20.37
N ALA A 226 7.20 14.02 21.22
CA ALA A 226 7.52 14.45 22.58
C ALA A 226 7.60 13.27 23.57
N ARG A 227 7.16 12.08 23.21
CA ARG A 227 7.14 10.89 24.07
C ARG A 227 8.39 10.03 23.87
N ALA A 228 8.91 9.47 24.95
CA ALA A 228 10.09 8.59 24.90
C ALA A 228 9.80 7.27 24.18
N GLN A 229 8.61 6.69 24.40
CA GLN A 229 8.21 5.39 23.86
C GLN A 229 6.79 5.38 23.27
N PRO A 230 6.45 6.27 22.32
CA PRO A 230 5.12 6.26 21.71
C PRO A 230 4.93 5.00 20.87
N LEU A 231 3.68 4.63 20.59
CA LEU A 231 3.36 3.52 19.70
C LEU A 231 2.25 3.88 18.72
N ARG A 232 2.56 3.83 17.42
CA ARG A 232 1.58 3.73 16.35
C ARG A 232 1.32 2.26 16.05
N PHE A 233 0.14 1.78 16.40
CA PHE A 233 -0.28 0.41 16.14
C PHE A 233 -1.27 0.38 14.99
N ILE A 234 -0.79 -0.03 13.81
CA ILE A 234 -1.53 -0.01 12.55
C ILE A 234 -2.08 -1.39 12.27
N THR A 235 -3.40 -1.49 12.10
CA THR A 235 -4.07 -2.74 11.73
C THR A 235 -4.86 -2.57 10.43
N SER A 236 -4.74 -3.53 9.52
CA SER A 236 -5.49 -3.48 8.26
C SER A 236 -5.71 -4.87 7.65
N THR A 237 -6.60 -4.93 6.68
CA THR A 237 -6.61 -5.95 5.62
C THR A 237 -6.08 -5.32 4.34
N ALA A 238 -5.81 -6.13 3.31
CA ALA A 238 -5.57 -5.58 1.99
C ALA A 238 -6.80 -4.83 1.47
N GLY A 239 -6.55 -3.84 0.64
CA GLY A 239 -7.54 -3.06 -0.07
C GLY A 239 -7.31 -3.07 -1.58
N THR A 240 -8.20 -2.41 -2.32
CA THR A 240 -7.93 -2.05 -3.71
C THR A 240 -6.92 -0.91 -3.73
N ILE A 241 -6.01 -0.97 -4.69
CA ILE A 241 -4.94 0.02 -4.85
C ILE A 241 -5.53 1.41 -5.08
N ARG A 242 -4.99 2.39 -4.38
CA ARG A 242 -5.37 3.81 -4.49
C ARG A 242 -4.16 4.73 -4.51
N GLU A 243 -2.96 4.19 -4.27
CA GLU A 243 -1.71 4.94 -4.08
C GLU A 243 -1.84 6.00 -2.95
N ASP A 244 -2.59 5.66 -1.89
CA ASP A 244 -2.79 6.43 -0.67
C ASP A 244 -1.97 5.81 0.47
N ILE A 245 -2.08 6.35 1.68
CA ILE A 245 -1.28 5.98 2.87
C ILE A 245 -1.18 4.47 3.12
N TYR A 246 -2.23 3.68 2.82
CA TYR A 246 -2.16 2.22 2.97
C TYR A 246 -1.14 1.60 2.03
N ASP A 247 -1.14 2.01 0.75
CA ASP A 247 -0.22 1.47 -0.24
C ASP A 247 1.22 1.84 0.08
N GLU A 248 1.47 3.08 0.51
CA GLU A 248 2.78 3.53 0.97
C GLU A 248 3.28 2.72 2.17
N LYS A 249 2.42 2.52 3.18
CA LYS A 249 2.77 1.77 4.40
C LYS A 249 2.97 0.29 4.13
N TYR A 250 2.21 -0.28 3.22
CA TYR A 250 2.40 -1.66 2.81
C TYR A 250 3.76 -1.85 2.10
N GLU A 251 4.10 -0.98 1.15
CA GLU A 251 5.37 -1.03 0.43
C GLU A 251 6.58 -0.74 1.35
N GLU A 252 6.42 0.17 2.29
CA GLU A 252 7.43 0.41 3.34
C GLU A 252 7.64 -0.83 4.21
N ALA A 253 6.57 -1.47 4.65
CA ALA A 253 6.61 -2.71 5.42
C ALA A 253 7.31 -3.84 4.65
N GLU A 254 7.03 -3.98 3.35
CA GLU A 254 7.73 -4.96 2.50
C GLU A 254 9.22 -4.67 2.38
N ARG A 255 9.61 -3.40 2.21
CA ARG A 255 11.03 -3.01 2.16
C ARG A 255 11.76 -3.33 3.45
N ILE A 256 11.13 -3.07 4.62
CA ILE A 256 11.67 -3.44 5.92
C ILE A 256 11.88 -4.96 6.01
N ILE A 257 10.85 -5.76 5.67
CA ILE A 257 10.91 -7.23 5.75
C ILE A 257 11.97 -7.80 4.80
N ASN A 258 12.07 -7.28 3.60
CA ASN A 258 13.08 -7.72 2.63
C ASN A 258 14.49 -7.28 3.04
N GLY A 259 14.63 -6.12 3.69
CA GLY A 259 15.89 -5.62 4.22
C GLY A 259 16.48 -6.50 5.34
N TYR A 260 15.69 -7.31 6.04
CA TYR A 260 16.20 -8.20 7.09
C TYR A 260 17.25 -9.21 6.60
N GLU A 261 17.20 -9.59 5.33
CA GLU A 261 18.11 -10.56 4.71
C GLU A 261 19.15 -9.88 3.81
N ASP A 262 19.12 -8.57 3.68
CA ASP A 262 20.00 -7.78 2.82
C ASP A 262 20.74 -6.72 3.66
N PRO A 263 22.07 -6.85 3.86
CA PRO A 263 22.85 -5.87 4.62
C PRO A 263 22.81 -4.44 4.04
N ASP A 264 22.64 -4.33 2.71
CA ASP A 264 22.54 -3.06 2.00
C ASP A 264 21.08 -2.62 1.81
N GLY A 265 20.12 -3.38 2.35
CA GLY A 265 18.69 -3.13 2.25
C GLY A 265 18.21 -1.98 3.15
N TYR A 266 16.92 -1.72 3.08
CA TYR A 266 16.29 -0.71 3.94
C TYR A 266 16.10 -1.25 5.36
N HIS A 267 16.73 -0.60 6.33
CA HIS A 267 16.64 -0.96 7.74
C HIS A 267 16.03 0.17 8.55
N ASP A 268 15.00 -0.13 9.33
CA ASP A 268 14.43 0.78 10.32
C ASP A 268 14.20 0.02 11.65
N PRO A 269 15.09 0.18 12.63
CA PRO A 269 15.00 -0.56 13.89
C PRO A 269 13.82 -0.15 14.78
N ARG A 270 13.17 0.99 14.49
CA ARG A 270 12.02 1.50 15.23
C ARG A 270 10.68 1.03 14.70
N ARG A 271 10.68 0.27 13.60
CA ARG A 271 9.46 -0.23 12.94
C ARG A 271 9.48 -1.73 12.78
N ILE A 272 8.31 -2.35 12.88
CA ILE A 272 8.14 -3.77 12.62
C ILE A 272 6.84 -4.03 11.88
N ALA A 273 6.83 -5.03 11.00
CA ALA A 273 5.67 -5.39 10.23
C ALA A 273 5.39 -6.90 10.27
N PHE A 274 4.11 -7.25 10.42
CA PHE A 274 3.59 -8.60 10.39
C PHE A 274 2.56 -8.67 9.26
N ILE A 275 2.93 -9.25 8.12
CA ILE A 275 2.06 -9.35 6.94
C ILE A 275 1.63 -10.80 6.75
N TYR A 276 0.44 -11.11 7.25
CA TYR A 276 -0.24 -12.39 7.06
C TYR A 276 -1.06 -12.33 5.76
N GLU A 277 -0.53 -12.93 4.72
CA GLU A 277 -1.14 -12.97 3.38
C GLU A 277 -0.83 -14.29 2.69
N LEU A 278 -1.46 -14.59 1.56
CA LEU A 278 -0.97 -15.66 0.69
C LEU A 278 0.33 -15.23 0.02
N ASP A 279 1.23 -16.18 -0.21
CA ASP A 279 2.48 -15.88 -0.93
C ASP A 279 2.25 -15.71 -2.43
N LYS A 280 1.24 -16.40 -2.97
CA LYS A 280 0.81 -16.33 -4.36
C LYS A 280 -0.71 -16.22 -4.46
N ARG A 281 -1.18 -15.45 -5.43
CA ARG A 281 -2.61 -15.31 -5.69
C ARG A 281 -3.28 -16.68 -5.98
N SER A 282 -2.59 -17.57 -6.67
CA SER A 282 -3.09 -18.91 -7.02
C SER A 282 -3.39 -19.83 -5.80
N GLU A 283 -2.88 -19.51 -4.63
CA GLU A 283 -3.10 -20.30 -3.40
C GLU A 283 -4.51 -20.13 -2.77
N TRP A 284 -5.34 -19.23 -3.30
CA TRP A 284 -6.62 -18.86 -2.67
C TRP A 284 -7.61 -20.02 -2.50
N ASN A 285 -7.56 -21.03 -3.39
CA ASN A 285 -8.40 -22.21 -3.34
C ASN A 285 -7.71 -23.45 -2.74
N ASP A 286 -6.49 -23.29 -2.22
CA ASP A 286 -5.77 -24.35 -1.50
C ASP A 286 -5.97 -24.19 0.02
N PRO A 287 -6.76 -25.08 0.69
CA PRO A 287 -7.00 -25.00 2.12
C PRO A 287 -5.73 -25.05 2.99
N SER A 288 -4.65 -25.68 2.52
CA SER A 288 -3.38 -25.78 3.26
C SER A 288 -2.68 -24.44 3.40
N CYS A 289 -2.96 -23.50 2.48
CA CYS A 289 -2.37 -22.16 2.45
C CYS A 289 -3.18 -21.10 3.22
N TRP A 290 -4.44 -21.36 3.56
CA TRP A 290 -5.33 -20.32 4.12
C TRP A 290 -4.86 -19.73 5.44
N LYS A 291 -4.15 -20.49 6.27
CA LYS A 291 -3.56 -20.00 7.52
C LYS A 291 -2.48 -18.95 7.30
N LYS A 292 -1.84 -18.90 6.13
CA LYS A 292 -0.86 -17.85 5.81
C LYS A 292 -1.42 -16.44 6.00
N ALA A 293 -2.69 -16.25 5.61
CA ALA A 293 -3.40 -14.97 5.76
C ALA A 293 -4.32 -14.93 7.00
N ASN A 294 -4.59 -16.06 7.62
CA ASN A 294 -5.57 -16.22 8.68
C ASN A 294 -5.02 -17.06 9.83
N PRO A 295 -4.08 -16.51 10.64
CA PRO A 295 -3.47 -17.28 11.74
C PRO A 295 -4.48 -17.79 12.77
N GLY A 296 -5.60 -17.07 12.99
CA GLY A 296 -6.69 -17.48 13.87
C GLY A 296 -7.75 -18.39 13.20
N LEU A 297 -7.45 -19.02 12.06
CA LEU A 297 -8.40 -19.88 11.38
C LEU A 297 -8.68 -21.17 12.16
N GLY A 298 -9.94 -21.42 12.46
CA GLY A 298 -10.41 -22.54 13.28
C GLY A 298 -10.68 -22.18 14.75
N THR A 299 -10.13 -21.08 15.22
CA THR A 299 -10.29 -20.56 16.60
C THR A 299 -11.04 -19.24 16.63
N ILE A 300 -10.42 -18.17 16.12
CA ILE A 300 -11.01 -16.83 16.04
C ILE A 300 -11.92 -16.71 14.81
N LYS A 301 -11.46 -17.23 13.67
CA LYS A 301 -12.18 -17.20 12.39
C LYS A 301 -12.71 -18.59 12.05
N SER A 302 -13.99 -18.68 11.69
CA SER A 302 -14.62 -19.95 11.32
C SER A 302 -14.02 -20.52 10.02
N TYR A 303 -13.47 -21.74 10.09
CA TYR A 303 -12.99 -22.49 8.94
C TYR A 303 -14.12 -22.79 7.95
N THR A 304 -15.29 -23.26 8.46
CA THR A 304 -16.44 -23.61 7.62
C THR A 304 -16.96 -22.39 6.85
N ALA A 305 -17.07 -21.23 7.51
CA ALA A 305 -17.53 -20.02 6.85
C ALA A 305 -16.54 -19.52 5.76
N LEU A 306 -15.24 -19.68 5.96
CA LEU A 306 -14.26 -19.36 4.93
C LEU A 306 -14.35 -20.34 3.75
N LYS A 307 -14.45 -21.63 4.03
CA LYS A 307 -14.60 -22.69 3.02
C LYS A 307 -15.81 -22.45 2.12
N GLU A 308 -16.97 -22.16 2.71
CA GLU A 308 -18.20 -21.84 1.95
C GLU A 308 -18.03 -20.63 1.04
N ARG A 309 -17.25 -19.63 1.47
CA ARG A 309 -16.96 -18.44 0.65
C ARG A 309 -16.04 -18.78 -0.53
N VAL A 310 -15.04 -19.64 -0.31
CA VAL A 310 -14.14 -20.13 -1.36
C VAL A 310 -14.92 -20.94 -2.39
N GLU A 311 -15.70 -21.94 -1.96
CA GLU A 311 -16.53 -22.77 -2.85
C GLU A 311 -17.52 -21.94 -3.68
N ARG A 312 -18.04 -20.85 -3.11
CA ARG A 312 -18.91 -19.91 -3.85
C ARG A 312 -18.12 -19.12 -4.88
N ALA A 313 -16.89 -18.70 -4.56
CA ALA A 313 -16.04 -17.96 -5.48
C ALA A 313 -15.53 -18.84 -6.64
N GLU A 314 -15.26 -20.13 -6.40
CA GLU A 314 -14.93 -21.11 -7.45
C GLU A 314 -16.04 -21.22 -8.50
N LYS A 315 -17.29 -21.13 -8.06
CA LYS A 315 -18.47 -21.16 -8.96
C LYS A 315 -18.80 -19.82 -9.57
N ASN A 316 -18.23 -18.71 -9.06
CA ASN A 316 -18.50 -17.36 -9.53
C ASN A 316 -17.20 -16.52 -9.51
N PRO A 317 -16.48 -16.48 -10.66
CA PRO A 317 -15.20 -15.77 -10.76
C PRO A 317 -15.25 -14.29 -10.35
N GLY A 318 -16.40 -13.62 -10.48
CA GLY A 318 -16.58 -12.22 -10.04
C GLY A 318 -16.41 -12.02 -8.52
N LEU A 319 -16.51 -13.08 -7.71
CA LEU A 319 -16.32 -13.01 -6.27
C LEU A 319 -14.85 -13.19 -5.85
N VAL A 320 -14.00 -13.75 -6.71
CA VAL A 320 -12.61 -14.11 -6.37
C VAL A 320 -11.81 -12.89 -5.93
N ARG A 321 -11.85 -11.78 -6.66
CA ARG A 321 -11.11 -10.56 -6.32
C ARG A 321 -11.43 -10.05 -4.91
N ASN A 322 -12.72 -9.99 -4.57
CA ASN A 322 -13.12 -9.55 -3.23
C ASN A 322 -12.68 -10.54 -2.13
N LEU A 323 -12.77 -11.83 -2.41
CA LEU A 323 -12.34 -12.89 -1.50
C LEU A 323 -10.83 -12.80 -1.24
N VAL A 324 -10.01 -12.80 -2.29
CA VAL A 324 -8.54 -12.79 -2.16
C VAL A 324 -8.05 -11.51 -1.49
N CYS A 325 -8.71 -10.38 -1.74
CA CYS A 325 -8.38 -9.12 -1.10
C CYS A 325 -8.74 -9.12 0.40
N LYS A 326 -9.95 -9.51 0.76
CA LYS A 326 -10.47 -9.35 2.13
C LYS A 326 -10.11 -10.48 3.08
N ASP A 327 -10.06 -11.71 2.57
CA ASP A 327 -9.81 -12.89 3.40
C ASP A 327 -8.35 -13.38 3.32
N PHE A 328 -7.65 -13.05 2.23
CA PHE A 328 -6.30 -13.54 1.98
C PHE A 328 -5.25 -12.46 1.81
N ASN A 329 -5.63 -11.18 1.98
CA ASN A 329 -4.74 -10.02 1.95
C ASN A 329 -3.93 -9.82 0.67
N ILE A 330 -4.37 -10.38 -0.44
CA ILE A 330 -3.79 -10.06 -1.74
C ILE A 330 -4.30 -8.69 -2.18
N ARG A 331 -3.41 -7.76 -2.47
CA ARG A 331 -3.77 -6.44 -3.02
C ARG A 331 -4.40 -6.64 -4.40
N GLU A 332 -5.53 -6.01 -4.63
CA GLU A 332 -6.31 -6.22 -5.86
C GLU A 332 -6.79 -4.89 -6.46
N THR A 333 -7.00 -4.90 -7.77
CA THR A 333 -7.72 -3.86 -8.49
C THR A 333 -9.23 -4.03 -8.32
N SER A 334 -10.03 -3.10 -8.85
CA SER A 334 -11.50 -3.26 -8.79
C SER A 334 -11.97 -4.47 -9.60
N SER A 335 -13.16 -4.99 -9.31
CA SER A 335 -13.74 -6.13 -10.05
C SER A 335 -14.01 -5.84 -11.54
N GLU A 336 -14.10 -4.56 -11.89
CA GLU A 336 -14.32 -4.09 -13.26
C GLU A 336 -13.00 -3.76 -13.98
N ALA A 337 -11.87 -3.80 -13.28
CA ALA A 337 -10.59 -3.39 -13.86
C ALA A 337 -10.11 -4.35 -14.95
N TRP A 338 -9.48 -3.78 -15.97
CA TRP A 338 -8.84 -4.48 -17.08
C TRP A 338 -7.79 -5.50 -16.60
N LEU A 339 -6.90 -5.08 -15.68
CA LEU A 339 -5.84 -5.90 -15.14
C LEU A 339 -6.05 -6.11 -13.63
N ASN A 340 -5.67 -7.28 -13.12
CA ASN A 340 -5.54 -7.47 -11.69
C ASN A 340 -4.20 -6.88 -11.20
N PHE A 341 -4.03 -6.82 -9.87
CA PHE A 341 -2.84 -6.19 -9.31
C PHE A 341 -1.55 -6.91 -9.73
N GLU A 342 -1.52 -8.22 -9.67
CA GLU A 342 -0.34 -9.02 -10.04
C GLU A 342 0.10 -8.78 -11.48
N GLN A 343 -0.87 -8.59 -12.39
CA GLN A 343 -0.60 -8.30 -13.80
C GLN A 343 0.03 -6.92 -14.00
N LEU A 344 -0.50 -5.89 -13.34
CA LEU A 344 -0.02 -4.52 -13.52
C LEU A 344 1.20 -4.16 -12.64
N ASP A 345 1.42 -4.84 -11.50
CA ASP A 345 2.53 -4.48 -10.59
C ASP A 345 3.88 -4.85 -11.22
N ASN A 346 4.65 -3.85 -11.59
CA ASN A 346 6.03 -3.99 -12.02
C ASN A 346 6.91 -3.06 -11.16
N ARG A 347 7.78 -3.65 -10.33
CA ARG A 347 8.62 -2.94 -9.36
C ARG A 347 9.98 -2.56 -9.92
N ASP A 348 10.25 -2.93 -11.14
CA ASP A 348 11.47 -2.55 -11.82
C ASP A 348 11.55 -1.04 -11.99
N THR A 349 12.74 -0.51 -11.79
CA THR A 349 13.03 0.92 -12.00
C THR A 349 14.25 1.08 -12.89
N PHE A 350 14.36 2.25 -13.51
CA PHE A 350 15.52 2.60 -14.31
C PHE A 350 15.90 4.07 -14.15
N GLN A 351 17.16 4.36 -14.45
CA GLN A 351 17.68 5.72 -14.52
C GLN A 351 18.46 5.90 -15.83
N LEU A 352 18.30 7.06 -16.43
CA LEU A 352 19.06 7.48 -17.61
C LEU A 352 20.27 8.29 -17.16
N ASP A 353 21.46 7.75 -17.37
CA ASP A 353 22.74 8.45 -17.16
C ASP A 353 23.23 8.97 -18.51
N ARG A 354 22.81 10.20 -18.84
CA ARG A 354 23.14 10.86 -20.11
C ARG A 354 24.65 11.08 -20.27
N GLU A 355 25.32 11.48 -19.19
CA GLU A 355 26.76 11.80 -19.22
C GLU A 355 27.59 10.57 -19.61
N ASN A 356 27.29 9.41 -19.05
CA ASN A 356 27.98 8.16 -19.33
C ASN A 356 27.33 7.34 -20.45
N ARG A 357 26.28 7.85 -21.08
CA ARG A 357 25.55 7.21 -22.19
C ARG A 357 25.08 5.78 -21.86
N ARG A 358 24.47 5.60 -20.69
CA ARG A 358 23.98 4.31 -20.21
C ARG A 358 22.61 4.42 -19.55
N LEU A 359 21.88 3.31 -19.57
CA LEU A 359 20.67 3.09 -18.80
C LEU A 359 21.02 2.14 -17.64
N ILE A 360 20.66 2.51 -16.43
CA ILE A 360 20.84 1.69 -15.24
C ILE A 360 19.48 1.11 -14.88
N TRP A 361 19.30 -0.19 -15.05
CA TRP A 361 18.06 -0.90 -14.76
C TRP A 361 18.17 -1.66 -13.45
N GLN A 362 17.27 -1.37 -12.53
CA GLN A 362 17.11 -2.07 -11.25
C GLN A 362 16.00 -3.12 -11.42
N HIS A 363 16.39 -4.36 -11.65
CA HIS A 363 15.46 -5.47 -11.83
C HIS A 363 15.08 -6.08 -10.48
N TYR A 364 13.78 -6.04 -10.12
CA TYR A 364 13.26 -6.60 -8.88
C TYR A 364 12.98 -8.11 -9.04
N MET A 365 13.73 -8.92 -8.34
CA MET A 365 13.67 -10.38 -8.44
C MET A 365 12.61 -10.99 -7.53
N ALA A 366 12.21 -12.24 -7.82
CA ALA A 366 11.19 -12.96 -7.06
C ALA A 366 11.60 -13.26 -5.61
N ASP A 367 12.89 -13.23 -5.28
CA ASP A 367 13.42 -13.39 -3.92
C ASP A 367 13.38 -12.09 -3.09
N GLY A 368 12.89 -10.99 -3.70
CA GLY A 368 12.81 -9.67 -3.09
C GLY A 368 14.09 -8.83 -3.22
N LYS A 369 15.13 -9.35 -3.89
CA LYS A 369 16.37 -8.61 -4.16
C LYS A 369 16.27 -7.81 -5.44
N THR A 370 17.10 -6.79 -5.54
CA THR A 370 17.25 -6.00 -6.75
C THR A 370 18.57 -6.32 -7.42
N GLN A 371 18.54 -6.59 -8.72
CA GLN A 371 19.74 -6.78 -9.54
C GLN A 371 19.92 -5.56 -10.44
N GLU A 372 21.07 -4.91 -10.33
CA GLU A 372 21.44 -3.82 -11.23
C GLU A 372 21.99 -4.36 -12.54
N ARG A 373 21.53 -3.81 -13.66
CA ARG A 373 22.05 -4.06 -15.00
C ARG A 373 22.33 -2.73 -15.69
N VAL A 374 23.50 -2.61 -16.28
CA VAL A 374 23.90 -1.45 -17.08
C VAL A 374 23.70 -1.79 -18.55
N LEU A 375 22.92 -0.99 -19.25
CA LEU A 375 22.52 -1.17 -20.65
C LEU A 375 22.89 0.06 -21.48
N SER A 376 22.84 -0.07 -22.80
CA SER A 376 23.03 1.03 -23.72
C SER A 376 21.99 2.15 -23.50
N TYR A 377 22.43 3.38 -23.74
CA TYR A 377 21.53 4.53 -23.67
C TYR A 377 20.54 4.51 -24.83
N PRO A 378 19.21 4.74 -24.58
CA PRO A 378 18.24 4.76 -25.67
C PRO A 378 18.49 5.96 -26.61
N ARG A 379 18.26 5.74 -27.90
CA ARG A 379 18.40 6.79 -28.93
C ARG A 379 17.07 7.24 -29.50
N TYR A 380 16.10 6.34 -29.52
CA TYR A 380 14.80 6.57 -30.16
C TYR A 380 13.67 6.18 -29.19
N GLY A 381 12.55 6.91 -29.27
CA GLY A 381 11.36 6.61 -28.50
C GLY A 381 10.08 6.94 -29.27
N ILE A 382 8.98 6.30 -28.89
CA ILE A 382 7.65 6.55 -29.47
C ILE A 382 6.80 7.27 -28.44
N GLY A 383 6.31 8.45 -28.79
CA GLY A 383 5.46 9.27 -27.95
C GLY A 383 4.00 8.86 -27.95
N GLY A 384 3.30 9.19 -26.87
CA GLY A 384 1.84 9.11 -26.77
C GLY A 384 1.30 10.17 -25.82
N ALA A 385 0.15 10.76 -26.13
CA ALA A 385 -0.44 11.80 -25.30
C ALA A 385 -1.97 11.72 -25.26
N ASP A 386 -2.50 11.78 -24.03
CA ASP A 386 -3.93 11.99 -23.78
C ASP A 386 -4.13 13.37 -23.15
N LEU A 387 -4.78 14.26 -23.93
CA LEU A 387 -4.98 15.66 -23.57
C LEU A 387 -6.39 15.87 -23.01
N SER A 388 -6.47 16.23 -21.73
CA SER A 388 -7.76 16.61 -21.16
C SER A 388 -8.26 17.95 -21.69
N LYS A 389 -9.58 18.02 -21.95
CA LYS A 389 -10.17 19.25 -22.51
C LYS A 389 -10.34 20.41 -21.51
N THR A 390 -10.44 20.11 -20.21
CA THR A 390 -10.77 21.17 -19.24
C THR A 390 -10.15 21.01 -17.85
N THR A 391 -10.46 19.94 -17.13
CA THR A 391 -10.19 19.85 -15.68
C THR A 391 -9.65 18.50 -15.23
N ASP A 392 -9.47 17.60 -16.16
CA ASP A 392 -8.97 16.26 -15.90
C ASP A 392 -7.44 16.21 -15.94
N LEU A 393 -6.88 15.10 -15.50
CA LEU A 393 -5.46 14.83 -15.59
C LEU A 393 -5.06 14.73 -17.08
N THR A 394 -3.94 15.30 -17.45
CA THR A 394 -3.33 15.13 -18.78
C THR A 394 -2.08 14.28 -18.61
N ALA A 395 -1.81 13.40 -19.56
CA ALA A 395 -0.68 12.49 -19.53
C ALA A 395 0.07 12.46 -20.86
N ALA A 396 1.39 12.34 -20.77
CA ALA A 396 2.25 12.05 -21.91
C ALA A 396 3.25 10.95 -21.57
N LYS A 397 3.60 10.14 -22.57
CA LYS A 397 4.53 9.02 -22.44
C LYS A 397 5.48 8.94 -23.61
N VAL A 398 6.68 8.40 -23.36
CA VAL A 398 7.61 7.99 -24.39
C VAL A 398 8.05 6.55 -24.10
N LEU A 399 7.74 5.64 -25.01
CA LEU A 399 8.16 4.24 -24.97
C LEU A 399 9.50 4.10 -25.69
N PHE A 400 10.46 3.41 -25.11
CA PHE A 400 11.72 3.14 -25.77
C PHE A 400 12.25 1.74 -25.45
N GLN A 401 13.14 1.26 -26.31
CA GLN A 401 13.87 0.00 -26.18
C GLN A 401 15.37 0.24 -26.24
N VAL A 402 16.11 -0.75 -25.81
CA VAL A 402 17.58 -0.80 -25.97
C VAL A 402 17.97 -2.05 -26.74
N PRO A 403 19.06 -2.04 -27.51
CA PRO A 403 19.44 -3.17 -28.39
C PRO A 403 19.62 -4.50 -27.64
N GLU A 404 20.06 -4.45 -26.38
CA GLU A 404 20.31 -5.65 -25.57
C GLU A 404 19.03 -6.34 -25.10
N LEU A 405 17.89 -5.63 -25.08
CA LEU A 405 16.59 -6.09 -24.58
C LEU A 405 15.47 -5.65 -25.51
N PRO A 406 15.41 -6.15 -26.74
CA PRO A 406 14.42 -5.72 -27.73
C PRO A 406 12.98 -6.11 -27.37
N GLU A 407 12.79 -7.00 -26.39
CA GLU A 407 11.47 -7.40 -25.88
C GLU A 407 10.96 -6.54 -24.72
N ILE A 408 11.81 -5.66 -24.16
CA ILE A 408 11.47 -4.81 -23.01
C ILE A 408 11.19 -3.38 -23.48
N LEU A 409 10.05 -2.84 -23.08
CA LEU A 409 9.67 -1.45 -23.26
C LEU A 409 9.87 -0.69 -21.95
N PHE A 410 10.73 0.32 -21.97
CA PHE A 410 10.87 1.28 -20.89
C PHE A 410 9.97 2.48 -21.16
N VAL A 411 9.39 3.05 -20.11
CA VAL A 411 8.40 4.13 -20.21
C VAL A 411 8.89 5.36 -19.45
N LEU A 412 9.07 6.47 -20.14
CA LEU A 412 9.10 7.80 -19.54
C LEU A 412 7.68 8.34 -19.53
N GLN A 413 7.31 9.01 -18.45
CA GLN A 413 5.97 9.55 -18.27
C GLN A 413 5.99 10.90 -17.56
N MET A 414 5.00 11.73 -17.87
CA MET A 414 4.71 12.95 -17.15
C MET A 414 3.20 13.22 -17.14
N TYR A 415 2.78 13.84 -16.05
CA TYR A 415 1.37 14.18 -15.80
C TYR A 415 1.24 15.67 -15.49
N TRP A 416 0.08 16.24 -15.83
CA TRP A 416 -0.24 17.63 -15.54
C TRP A 416 -1.62 17.78 -14.92
N LEU A 417 -1.73 18.71 -13.98
CA LEU A 417 -2.98 19.16 -13.38
C LEU A 417 -2.99 20.69 -13.38
N PRO A 418 -4.15 21.37 -13.62
CA PRO A 418 -4.21 22.82 -13.46
C PRO A 418 -3.90 23.25 -12.03
N GLN A 419 -3.03 24.23 -11.88
CA GLN A 419 -2.55 24.71 -10.58
C GLN A 419 -3.69 25.16 -9.66
N ASP A 420 -4.65 25.93 -10.19
CA ASP A 420 -5.78 26.46 -9.42
C ASP A 420 -6.76 25.37 -8.94
N LEU A 421 -6.65 24.15 -9.49
CA LEU A 421 -7.52 23.02 -9.16
C LEU A 421 -6.88 22.01 -8.22
N LEU A 422 -5.61 22.15 -7.85
CA LEU A 422 -4.87 21.16 -7.07
C LEU A 422 -5.57 20.83 -5.74
N GLU A 423 -5.79 21.83 -4.88
CA GLU A 423 -6.42 21.63 -3.57
C GLU A 423 -7.85 21.06 -3.69
N LYS A 424 -8.62 21.59 -4.66
CA LYS A 424 -9.96 21.10 -4.94
C LYS A 424 -9.93 19.64 -5.35
N ARG A 425 -9.00 19.22 -6.22
CA ARG A 425 -8.89 17.83 -6.68
C ARG A 425 -8.41 16.88 -5.59
N VAL A 426 -7.44 17.29 -4.78
CA VAL A 426 -7.03 16.52 -3.60
C VAL A 426 -8.23 16.26 -2.68
N THR A 427 -9.06 17.27 -2.46
CA THR A 427 -10.24 17.17 -1.58
C THR A 427 -11.37 16.32 -2.18
N GLU A 428 -11.72 16.54 -3.47
CA GLU A 428 -12.84 15.87 -4.14
C GLU A 428 -12.52 14.42 -4.53
N ASP A 429 -11.37 14.21 -5.19
CA ASP A 429 -10.98 12.89 -5.68
C ASP A 429 -10.42 12.01 -4.56
N LYS A 430 -9.95 12.61 -3.45
CA LYS A 430 -9.26 11.95 -2.34
C LYS A 430 -8.00 11.20 -2.81
N ILE A 431 -7.24 11.86 -3.66
CA ILE A 431 -5.99 11.38 -4.26
C ILE A 431 -4.87 12.36 -3.92
N PRO A 432 -3.65 11.90 -3.58
CA PRO A 432 -2.56 12.74 -3.08
C PRO A 432 -1.79 13.44 -4.23
N TYR A 433 -2.48 14.22 -5.07
CA TYR A 433 -1.87 14.93 -6.20
C TYR A 433 -0.79 15.93 -5.75
N ASP A 434 -0.98 16.56 -4.60
CA ASP A 434 -0.01 17.46 -3.96
C ASP A 434 1.31 16.73 -3.65
N LYS A 435 1.24 15.52 -3.09
CA LYS A 435 2.43 14.71 -2.80
C LYS A 435 3.11 14.20 -4.06
N TRP A 436 2.37 13.87 -5.08
CA TRP A 436 2.94 13.51 -6.37
C TRP A 436 3.65 14.68 -7.04
N HIS A 437 3.09 15.90 -6.88
CA HIS A 437 3.74 17.12 -7.34
C HIS A 437 5.04 17.40 -6.58
N GLU A 438 5.04 17.34 -5.24
CA GLU A 438 6.24 17.50 -4.40
C GLU A 438 7.37 16.51 -4.76
N ARG A 439 7.01 15.29 -5.20
CA ARG A 439 7.95 14.26 -5.66
C ARG A 439 8.40 14.44 -7.12
N GLY A 440 7.92 15.45 -7.83
CA GLY A 440 8.22 15.67 -9.25
C GLY A 440 7.55 14.70 -10.23
N LEU A 441 6.56 13.92 -9.77
CA LEU A 441 5.82 12.94 -10.58
C LEU A 441 4.64 13.55 -11.34
N LEU A 442 4.24 14.75 -10.95
CA LEU A 442 3.14 15.55 -11.51
C LEU A 442 3.59 16.99 -11.64
N ARG A 443 3.36 17.60 -12.79
CA ARG A 443 3.59 19.04 -13.02
C ARG A 443 2.29 19.81 -12.88
N LEU A 444 2.37 21.05 -12.41
CA LEU A 444 1.23 21.96 -12.39
C LEU A 444 1.29 22.88 -13.61
N SER A 445 0.19 22.97 -14.32
CA SER A 445 0.00 23.94 -15.41
C SER A 445 -0.63 25.20 -14.84
N GLU A 446 -0.10 26.36 -15.15
CA GLU A 446 -0.54 27.66 -14.61
C GLU A 446 -2.01 27.95 -14.97
N GLY A 447 -2.81 28.37 -13.98
CA GLY A 447 -4.21 28.70 -14.13
C GLY A 447 -5.15 27.52 -13.90
N ASN A 448 -6.37 27.63 -14.44
CA ASN A 448 -7.47 26.69 -14.22
C ASN A 448 -7.65 25.64 -15.33
N LYS A 449 -6.75 25.60 -16.32
CA LYS A 449 -6.76 24.68 -17.46
C LYS A 449 -5.35 24.22 -17.77
N ILE A 450 -5.24 23.04 -18.40
CA ILE A 450 -3.95 22.58 -18.92
C ILE A 450 -3.53 23.44 -20.10
N ARG A 451 -2.30 23.94 -20.03
CA ARG A 451 -1.64 24.62 -21.15
C ARG A 451 -0.94 23.54 -21.99
N TYR A 452 -1.41 23.32 -23.19
CA TYR A 452 -0.85 22.26 -24.04
C TYR A 452 0.61 22.50 -24.44
N GLU A 453 1.06 23.74 -24.36
CA GLU A 453 2.49 24.08 -24.52
C GLU A 453 3.36 23.45 -23.42
N ASP A 454 2.85 23.23 -22.21
CA ASP A 454 3.58 22.54 -21.14
C ASP A 454 3.83 21.08 -21.51
N VAL A 455 2.86 20.43 -22.18
CA VAL A 455 2.98 19.06 -22.71
C VAL A 455 3.99 19.01 -23.85
N LYS A 456 3.92 19.97 -24.79
CA LYS A 456 4.90 20.12 -25.88
C LYS A 456 6.31 20.32 -25.34
N ALA A 457 6.48 21.19 -24.35
CA ALA A 457 7.76 21.46 -23.73
C ALA A 457 8.40 20.20 -23.14
N TRP A 458 7.60 19.30 -22.55
CA TRP A 458 8.11 18.05 -22.03
C TRP A 458 8.59 17.09 -23.14
N PHE A 459 7.89 16.98 -24.27
CA PHE A 459 8.39 16.18 -25.40
C PHE A 459 9.70 16.75 -25.96
N ILE A 460 9.83 18.08 -26.00
CA ILE A 460 11.09 18.75 -26.39
C ILE A 460 12.19 18.45 -25.37
N GLU A 461 11.89 18.51 -24.06
CA GLU A 461 12.83 18.14 -22.99
C GLU A 461 13.32 16.69 -23.15
N VAL A 462 12.44 15.74 -23.46
CA VAL A 462 12.86 14.36 -23.72
C VAL A 462 13.78 14.27 -24.93
N GLN A 463 13.50 15.01 -26.00
CA GLN A 463 14.34 14.98 -27.21
C GLN A 463 15.66 15.72 -27.03
N GLU A 464 15.66 16.91 -26.44
CA GLU A 464 16.85 17.76 -26.36
C GLU A 464 17.68 17.47 -25.08
N ASP A 465 17.01 17.37 -23.92
CA ASP A 465 17.70 17.23 -22.65
C ASP A 465 18.06 15.76 -22.35
N LEU A 466 17.21 14.81 -22.74
CA LEU A 466 17.52 13.37 -22.60
C LEU A 466 18.13 12.77 -23.86
N ASP A 467 18.26 13.51 -24.97
CA ASP A 467 18.85 13.05 -26.24
C ASP A 467 18.20 11.75 -26.76
N ILE A 468 16.87 11.69 -26.69
CA ILE A 468 16.05 10.59 -27.20
C ILE A 468 15.18 11.12 -28.34
N PHE A 469 15.52 10.80 -29.58
CA PHE A 469 14.77 11.24 -30.75
C PHE A 469 13.38 10.56 -30.82
N ILE A 470 12.32 11.34 -31.06
CA ILE A 470 10.94 10.86 -31.09
C ILE A 470 10.39 10.94 -32.52
N PRO A 471 10.53 9.86 -33.33
CA PRO A 471 10.09 9.86 -34.73
C PRO A 471 8.58 9.81 -34.88
N PHE A 472 7.84 9.30 -33.88
CA PHE A 472 6.39 9.13 -33.96
C PHE A 472 5.75 9.47 -32.61
N ILE A 473 4.61 10.19 -32.67
CA ILE A 473 3.81 10.58 -31.49
C ILE A 473 2.34 10.26 -31.79
N GLY A 474 1.78 9.30 -31.02
CA GLY A 474 0.37 8.97 -31.04
C GLY A 474 -0.45 9.94 -30.18
N TYR A 475 -1.61 10.34 -30.68
CA TYR A 475 -2.53 11.21 -29.94
C TYR A 475 -3.98 10.86 -30.27
N ASP A 476 -4.90 11.09 -29.32
CA ASP A 476 -6.32 10.93 -29.58
C ASP A 476 -6.77 11.85 -30.73
N ALA A 477 -7.39 11.28 -31.76
CA ALA A 477 -7.89 11.98 -32.95
C ALA A 477 -8.83 13.16 -32.63
N TRP A 478 -9.41 13.19 -31.43
CA TRP A 478 -10.25 14.29 -30.94
C TRP A 478 -9.49 15.36 -30.15
N SER A 479 -8.15 15.26 -30.09
CA SER A 479 -7.29 16.27 -29.47
C SER A 479 -7.38 17.63 -30.17
N ALA A 480 -7.02 18.68 -29.43
CA ALA A 480 -7.08 20.05 -29.95
C ALA A 480 -6.17 20.20 -31.18
N SER A 481 -6.72 20.58 -32.32
CA SER A 481 -5.98 20.78 -33.57
C SER A 481 -4.80 21.75 -33.39
N TYR A 482 -4.99 22.81 -32.63
CA TYR A 482 -3.94 23.79 -32.29
C TYR A 482 -2.69 23.11 -31.68
N TRP A 483 -2.86 22.18 -30.73
CA TRP A 483 -1.72 21.47 -30.15
C TRP A 483 -1.02 20.57 -31.19
N VAL A 484 -1.80 19.87 -31.99
CA VAL A 484 -1.28 19.01 -33.05
C VAL A 484 -0.47 19.81 -34.07
N ASP A 485 -0.97 20.97 -34.49
CA ASP A 485 -0.25 21.88 -35.39
C ASP A 485 1.05 22.37 -34.76
N SER A 486 1.00 22.79 -33.49
CA SER A 486 2.20 23.25 -32.74
C SER A 486 3.24 22.14 -32.56
N MET A 487 2.82 20.89 -32.32
CA MET A 487 3.72 19.73 -32.28
C MET A 487 4.31 19.42 -33.65
N ALA A 488 3.48 19.46 -34.70
CA ALA A 488 3.89 19.19 -36.08
C ALA A 488 4.91 20.22 -36.59
N ASP A 489 4.85 21.47 -36.14
CA ASP A 489 5.84 22.51 -36.45
C ASP A 489 7.23 22.17 -35.93
N TYR A 490 7.34 21.46 -34.80
CA TYR A 490 8.62 21.08 -34.19
C TYR A 490 9.06 19.66 -34.59
N PHE A 491 8.18 18.66 -34.43
CA PHE A 491 8.50 17.25 -34.67
C PHE A 491 8.32 16.80 -36.13
N GLY A 492 7.63 17.60 -36.94
CA GLY A 492 7.24 17.26 -38.32
C GLY A 492 5.83 16.68 -38.40
N LYS A 493 5.14 16.94 -39.52
CA LYS A 493 3.77 16.45 -39.74
C LYS A 493 3.66 14.92 -39.76
N GLU A 494 4.67 14.25 -40.28
CA GLU A 494 4.71 12.78 -40.38
C GLU A 494 4.94 12.10 -39.02
N ALA A 495 5.49 12.81 -38.05
CA ALA A 495 5.66 12.32 -36.69
C ALA A 495 4.32 12.25 -35.92
N MET A 496 3.36 13.12 -36.26
CA MET A 496 2.09 13.22 -35.54
C MET A 496 1.07 12.27 -36.13
N ILE A 497 0.72 11.21 -35.39
CA ILE A 497 -0.18 10.13 -35.87
C ILE A 497 -1.43 10.08 -34.99
N ALA A 498 -2.58 10.34 -35.62
CA ALA A 498 -3.87 10.26 -34.93
C ALA A 498 -4.26 8.81 -34.60
N VAL A 499 -4.56 8.54 -33.34
CA VAL A 499 -5.11 7.27 -32.87
C VAL A 499 -6.62 7.44 -32.68
N HIS A 500 -7.38 6.72 -33.49
CA HIS A 500 -8.84 6.75 -33.37
C HIS A 500 -9.29 5.91 -32.18
N GLN A 501 -10.02 6.54 -31.27
CA GLN A 501 -10.58 5.85 -30.11
C GLN A 501 -11.70 4.89 -30.55
N GLY A 502 -11.70 3.70 -29.95
CA GLY A 502 -12.72 2.67 -30.21
C GLY A 502 -12.14 1.28 -30.53
N VAL A 503 -13.00 0.29 -30.49
CA VAL A 503 -12.64 -1.14 -30.58
C VAL A 503 -11.83 -1.51 -31.83
N LYS A 504 -12.05 -0.85 -32.96
CA LYS A 504 -11.36 -1.18 -34.23
C LYS A 504 -9.86 -0.87 -34.18
N THR A 505 -9.49 0.18 -33.49
CA THR A 505 -8.08 0.65 -33.40
C THR A 505 -7.40 0.13 -32.14
N LEU A 506 -8.09 0.17 -31.00
CA LEU A 506 -7.48 -0.07 -29.70
C LEU A 506 -7.53 -1.53 -29.23
N SER A 507 -8.41 -2.39 -29.80
CA SER A 507 -8.61 -3.74 -29.27
C SER A 507 -7.33 -4.58 -29.27
N GLU A 508 -6.66 -4.72 -30.41
CA GLU A 508 -5.44 -5.54 -30.49
C GLU A 508 -4.26 -4.92 -29.71
N PRO A 509 -3.96 -3.60 -29.85
CA PRO A 509 -2.94 -2.97 -29.02
C PRO A 509 -3.21 -3.11 -27.51
N MET A 510 -4.46 -2.95 -27.06
CA MET A 510 -4.81 -3.10 -25.66
C MET A 510 -4.59 -4.53 -25.15
N LYS A 511 -4.96 -5.56 -25.93
CA LYS A 511 -4.70 -6.96 -25.57
C LYS A 511 -3.21 -7.26 -25.49
N ARG A 512 -2.42 -6.81 -26.47
CA ARG A 512 -0.95 -7.00 -26.49
C ARG A 512 -0.28 -6.25 -25.35
N CYS A 513 -0.63 -4.99 -25.12
CA CYS A 513 -0.14 -4.20 -24.01
C CYS A 513 -0.45 -4.87 -22.66
N GLY A 514 -1.65 -5.45 -22.50
CA GLY A 514 -2.02 -6.22 -21.32
C GLY A 514 -1.15 -7.44 -21.10
N ASN A 515 -0.86 -8.19 -22.16
CA ASN A 515 0.05 -9.34 -22.10
C ASN A 515 1.50 -8.93 -21.75
N ASP A 516 1.96 -7.80 -22.28
CA ASP A 516 3.31 -7.28 -21.98
C ASP A 516 3.40 -6.74 -20.54
N LEU A 517 2.34 -6.13 -20.02
CA LEU A 517 2.26 -5.75 -18.59
C LEU A 517 2.26 -7.00 -17.69
N GLU A 518 1.46 -8.01 -18.01
CA GLU A 518 1.43 -9.28 -17.28
C GLU A 518 2.79 -9.99 -17.30
N SER A 519 3.47 -9.99 -18.45
CA SER A 519 4.81 -10.58 -18.62
C SER A 519 5.95 -9.70 -18.11
N LYS A 520 5.64 -8.55 -17.47
CA LYS A 520 6.62 -7.57 -16.95
C LYS A 520 7.56 -6.99 -18.00
N ARG A 521 7.14 -6.95 -19.26
CA ARG A 521 7.89 -6.39 -20.37
C ARG A 521 7.78 -4.88 -20.51
N ILE A 522 6.78 -4.25 -19.83
CA ILE A 522 6.62 -2.80 -19.77
C ILE A 522 7.12 -2.32 -18.41
N ILE A 523 8.23 -1.59 -18.41
CA ILE A 523 8.86 -1.03 -17.21
C ILE A 523 8.52 0.46 -17.12
N TYR A 524 7.53 0.78 -16.30
CA TYR A 524 7.05 2.15 -16.09
C TYR A 524 7.59 2.77 -14.79
N ASN A 525 8.78 2.34 -14.37
CA ASN A 525 9.53 2.91 -13.25
C ASN A 525 8.82 2.81 -11.90
N ASN A 526 8.00 1.76 -11.69
CA ASN A 526 7.12 1.60 -10.52
C ASN A 526 6.32 2.87 -10.18
N HIS A 527 5.96 3.66 -11.19
CA HIS A 527 5.41 4.99 -11.05
C HIS A 527 3.98 4.94 -10.45
N PRO A 528 3.70 5.62 -9.33
CA PRO A 528 2.43 5.45 -8.61
C PRO A 528 1.22 5.94 -9.41
N ILE A 529 1.36 7.04 -10.18
CA ILE A 529 0.25 7.55 -11.01
C ILE A 529 -0.08 6.57 -12.13
N ASP A 530 0.93 5.94 -12.75
CA ASP A 530 0.71 4.88 -13.76
C ASP A 530 0.00 3.67 -13.16
N LYS A 531 0.47 3.19 -12.02
CA LYS A 531 -0.14 2.08 -11.30
C LYS A 531 -1.60 2.37 -10.96
N TRP A 532 -1.88 3.57 -10.48
CA TRP A 532 -3.24 4.01 -10.17
C TRP A 532 -4.13 4.11 -11.42
N ASN A 533 -3.63 4.68 -12.53
CA ASN A 533 -4.37 4.77 -13.80
C ASN A 533 -4.69 3.38 -14.38
N LEU A 534 -3.70 2.48 -14.42
CA LEU A 534 -3.90 1.09 -14.85
C LEU A 534 -4.93 0.36 -13.98
N ALA A 535 -4.88 0.56 -12.66
CA ALA A 535 -5.84 -0.04 -11.72
C ALA A 535 -7.28 0.50 -11.89
N ASN A 536 -7.43 1.73 -12.40
CA ASN A 536 -8.72 2.36 -12.67
C ASN A 536 -9.30 2.00 -14.04
N THR A 537 -8.49 1.48 -14.94
CA THR A 537 -8.90 1.14 -16.29
C THR A 537 -9.76 -0.11 -16.29
N ALA A 538 -10.96 -0.01 -16.84
CA ALA A 538 -11.83 -1.11 -17.20
C ALA A 538 -11.89 -1.25 -18.73
N TYR A 539 -12.64 -2.20 -19.24
CA TYR A 539 -12.85 -2.34 -20.68
C TYR A 539 -14.30 -2.69 -21.00
N ASP A 540 -14.76 -2.20 -22.13
CA ASP A 540 -15.96 -2.68 -22.80
C ASP A 540 -15.58 -3.73 -23.82
N GLU A 541 -16.38 -4.78 -23.93
CA GLU A 541 -16.19 -5.85 -24.91
C GLU A 541 -17.39 -5.89 -25.87
N ASP A 542 -17.13 -5.89 -27.15
CA ASP A 542 -18.18 -6.04 -28.17
C ASP A 542 -18.54 -7.53 -28.39
N LYS A 543 -19.55 -7.80 -29.21
CA LYS A 543 -20.04 -9.15 -29.53
C LYS A 543 -18.98 -10.05 -30.18
N ASN A 544 -17.92 -9.47 -30.71
CA ASN A 544 -16.83 -10.16 -31.41
C ASN A 544 -15.59 -10.34 -30.52
N GLY A 545 -15.66 -9.98 -29.24
CA GLY A 545 -14.52 -10.06 -28.31
C GLY A 545 -13.50 -8.94 -28.49
N ASN A 546 -13.84 -7.83 -29.16
CA ASN A 546 -13.00 -6.67 -29.24
C ASN A 546 -13.19 -5.81 -27.99
N ILE A 547 -12.10 -5.25 -27.48
CA ILE A 547 -12.09 -4.46 -26.24
C ILE A 547 -11.67 -3.02 -26.51
N GLN A 548 -12.16 -2.11 -25.67
CA GLN A 548 -11.70 -0.72 -25.59
C GLN A 548 -11.66 -0.26 -24.14
N PRO A 549 -10.74 0.65 -23.78
CA PRO A 549 -10.64 1.13 -22.42
C PRO A 549 -11.81 2.04 -22.05
N HIS A 550 -12.28 1.92 -20.81
CA HIS A 550 -13.19 2.90 -20.21
C HIS A 550 -12.89 3.12 -18.74
N LYS A 551 -13.40 4.21 -18.19
CA LYS A 551 -13.30 4.50 -16.75
C LYS A 551 -14.22 3.55 -15.97
N THR A 552 -13.70 2.94 -14.89
CA THR A 552 -14.59 2.24 -13.95
C THR A 552 -15.66 3.19 -13.40
N SER A 553 -16.80 2.67 -12.96
CA SER A 553 -18.07 3.38 -12.68
C SER A 553 -18.03 4.63 -11.76
N LYS A 554 -16.88 5.02 -11.19
CA LYS A 554 -16.72 6.20 -10.35
C LYS A 554 -16.14 7.38 -11.12
N SER A 555 -16.84 8.51 -11.13
CA SER A 555 -16.44 9.76 -11.79
C SER A 555 -15.08 10.35 -11.36
N THR A 556 -14.56 9.94 -10.20
CA THR A 556 -13.27 10.40 -9.66
C THR A 556 -12.07 9.57 -10.12
N ARG A 557 -12.28 8.50 -10.89
CA ARG A 557 -11.21 7.64 -11.39
C ARG A 557 -10.67 8.16 -12.72
N ARG A 558 -9.36 8.21 -12.83
CA ARG A 558 -8.65 8.70 -14.01
C ARG A 558 -7.98 7.54 -14.71
N ILE A 559 -7.96 7.58 -16.06
CA ILE A 559 -7.28 6.60 -16.91
C ILE A 559 -6.40 7.27 -17.97
N ASP A 560 -6.21 8.57 -17.86
CA ASP A 560 -5.49 9.40 -18.83
C ASP A 560 -4.07 8.88 -19.08
N GLY A 561 -3.38 8.39 -18.03
CA GLY A 561 -2.08 7.74 -18.17
C GLY A 561 -2.13 6.41 -18.91
N THR A 562 -3.23 5.63 -18.78
CA THR A 562 -3.43 4.41 -19.56
C THR A 562 -3.78 4.74 -21.02
N ALA A 563 -4.58 5.78 -21.26
CA ALA A 563 -4.91 6.23 -22.60
C ALA A 563 -3.64 6.69 -23.34
N ALA A 564 -2.80 7.54 -22.72
CA ALA A 564 -1.51 7.95 -23.28
C ALA A 564 -0.56 6.74 -23.55
N LEU A 565 -0.56 5.73 -22.65
CA LEU A 565 0.19 4.49 -22.89
C LEU A 565 -0.34 3.73 -24.11
N LEU A 566 -1.65 3.60 -24.24
CA LEU A 566 -2.27 2.90 -25.37
C LEU A 566 -2.09 3.66 -26.68
N ASP A 567 -2.09 5.00 -26.66
CA ASP A 567 -1.79 5.80 -27.86
C ASP A 567 -0.34 5.56 -28.31
N ALA A 568 0.62 5.61 -27.40
CA ALA A 568 2.03 5.28 -27.72
C ALA A 568 2.21 3.83 -28.17
N TYR A 569 1.58 2.88 -27.45
CA TYR A 569 1.69 1.46 -27.76
C TYR A 569 1.02 1.10 -29.11
N THR A 570 -0.07 1.75 -29.46
CA THR A 570 -0.72 1.58 -30.76
C THR A 570 0.22 1.98 -31.91
N ILE A 571 0.94 3.09 -31.76
CA ILE A 571 1.90 3.52 -32.76
C ILE A 571 3.12 2.60 -32.77
N TYR A 572 3.59 2.16 -31.61
CA TYR A 572 4.64 1.16 -31.50
C TYR A 572 4.28 -0.12 -32.26
N ASP A 573 3.07 -0.64 -32.08
CA ASP A 573 2.57 -1.86 -32.75
C ASP A 573 2.49 -1.67 -34.27
N GLN A 574 1.99 -0.51 -34.74
CA GLN A 574 1.88 -0.19 -36.15
C GLN A 574 3.22 0.08 -36.85
N LYS A 575 4.19 0.64 -36.13
CA LYS A 575 5.48 1.09 -36.63
C LYS A 575 6.65 0.23 -36.14
N GLN A 576 6.38 -0.96 -35.59
CA GLN A 576 7.40 -1.80 -34.95
C GLN A 576 8.58 -2.11 -35.87
N ALA A 577 8.34 -2.49 -37.13
CA ALA A 577 9.39 -2.81 -38.08
C ALA A 577 10.28 -1.59 -38.40
N GLU A 578 9.65 -0.42 -38.57
CA GLU A 578 10.35 0.83 -38.84
C GLU A 578 11.17 1.27 -37.61
N TYR A 579 10.55 1.25 -36.43
CA TYR A 579 11.23 1.58 -35.17
C TYR A 579 12.39 0.63 -34.85
N THR A 580 12.20 -0.69 -35.00
CA THR A 580 13.26 -1.67 -34.76
C THR A 580 14.45 -1.48 -35.69
N SER A 581 14.20 -1.00 -36.93
CA SER A 581 15.31 -0.71 -37.86
C SER A 581 16.17 0.50 -37.49
N MET A 582 15.67 1.35 -36.58
CA MET A 582 16.41 2.53 -36.06
C MET A 582 17.29 2.19 -34.85
N LEU A 583 16.93 1.13 -34.10
CA LEU A 583 17.68 0.70 -32.91
C LEU A 583 19.03 0.12 -33.27
#